data_6d1d77d60e973270309317e9f199d9c0
#
_entry.id   6d1d77d60e973270309317e9f199d9c0
#
_cell.length_a   1.000
_cell.length_b   1.000
_cell.length_c   1.000
_cell.angle_alpha   90.00
_cell.angle_beta   90.00
_cell.angle_gamma   90.00
#
_symmetry.space_group_name_H-M   'P 1'
#
loop_
_entity.id
_entity.type
_entity.pdbx_description
1 polymer ?
#
loop_
_entity_poly.entity_id
_entity_poly.type
_entity_poly.pdbx_seq_one_letter_code
_entity_poly.pdbx_strand_id
1 'polypeptide(L)' 'MALDTDKIDDAALALLYLTLHNSYRAWKGFDWGVLGRLYEKGMIDDPVGKVKSVVFTDEGLERAKRLFNEMFDE' A
#
# COMPACT_ATOMS: atom_id res chain seq x y z
N MET A 1 -18.46 9.40 14.91
CA MET A 1 -17.61 9.95 13.82
C MET A 1 -17.02 8.80 13.02
N ALA A 2 -17.27 8.78 11.73
CA ALA A 2 -16.76 7.71 10.88
C ALA A 2 -15.31 7.99 10.46
N LEU A 3 -14.49 6.97 10.43
CA LEU A 3 -13.13 7.07 9.91
C LEU A 3 -13.17 7.14 8.39
N ASP A 4 -12.28 7.94 7.82
CA ASP A 4 -12.11 7.98 6.38
C ASP A 4 -11.15 6.86 5.97
N THR A 5 -11.73 5.71 5.65
CA THR A 5 -10.93 4.53 5.31
C THR A 5 -10.17 4.70 3.99
N ASP A 6 -10.68 5.53 3.08
CA ASP A 6 -9.96 5.79 1.83
C ASP A 6 -8.67 6.58 2.09
N LYS A 7 -8.72 7.56 2.98
CA LYS A 7 -7.50 8.28 3.37
C LYS A 7 -6.52 7.40 4.13
N ILE A 8 -7.04 6.53 4.98
CA ILE A 8 -6.20 5.57 5.71
C ILE A 8 -5.50 4.66 4.70
N ASP A 9 -6.22 4.15 3.72
CA ASP A 9 -5.66 3.26 2.71
C ASP A 9 -4.64 4.00 1.84
N ASP A 10 -4.91 5.24 1.47
CA ASP A 10 -3.95 6.05 0.71
C ASP A 10 -2.67 6.28 1.50
N ALA A 11 -2.78 6.60 2.79
CA ALA A 11 -1.62 6.80 3.65
C ALA A 11 -0.82 5.51 3.78
N ALA A 12 -1.50 4.37 3.95
CA ALA A 12 -0.84 3.07 4.04
C ALA A 12 -0.12 2.73 2.75
N LEU A 13 -0.75 2.97 1.61
CA LEU A 13 -0.14 2.71 0.31
C LEU A 13 1.12 3.57 0.11
N ALA A 14 1.04 4.84 0.48
CA ALA A 14 2.21 5.73 0.41
C ALA A 14 3.35 5.25 1.31
N LEU A 15 3.03 4.80 2.53
CA LEU A 15 4.05 4.31 3.46
C LEU A 15 4.63 2.96 3.01
N LEU A 16 3.86 2.13 2.34
CA LEU A 16 4.39 0.91 1.74
C LEU A 16 5.47 1.23 0.72
N TYR A 17 5.33 2.32 -0.01
CA TYR A 17 6.34 2.76 -0.96
C TYR A 17 7.70 3.01 -0.30
N LEU A 18 7.69 3.47 0.96
CA LEU A 18 8.91 3.73 1.73
C LEU A 18 9.78 2.48 1.88
N THR A 19 9.16 1.31 1.95
CA THR A 19 9.86 0.03 2.13
C THR A 19 10.00 -0.76 0.83
N LEU A 20 9.82 -0.08 -0.32
CA LEU A 20 9.91 -0.72 -1.63
C LEU A 20 11.27 -1.39 -1.82
N HIS A 21 11.23 -2.64 -2.24
CA HIS A 21 12.42 -3.41 -2.56
C HIS A 21 12.11 -4.38 -3.70
N ASN A 22 13.12 -4.89 -4.36
CA ASN A 22 12.96 -5.79 -5.50
C ASN A 22 11.98 -5.25 -6.56
N SER A 23 11.91 -3.93 -6.71
CA SER A 23 11.11 -3.18 -7.68
C SER A 23 9.60 -3.18 -7.41
N TYR A 24 9.03 -4.24 -6.83
CA TYR A 24 7.58 -4.38 -6.69
C TYR A 24 7.14 -4.78 -5.29
N ARG A 25 8.04 -5.04 -4.38
CA ARG A 25 7.69 -5.57 -3.06
C ARG A 25 7.87 -4.52 -1.97
N ALA A 26 7.00 -4.60 -0.96
CA ALA A 26 7.09 -3.77 0.23
C ALA A 26 6.84 -4.64 1.47
N TRP A 27 7.33 -4.20 2.62
CA TRP A 27 7.12 -4.94 3.87
C TRP A 27 5.67 -4.86 4.30
N LYS A 28 5.12 -6.00 4.70
CA LYS A 28 3.73 -6.19 5.07
C LYS A 28 3.54 -5.92 6.57
N GLY A 29 3.59 -4.65 6.95
CA GLY A 29 3.51 -4.25 8.36
C GLY A 29 2.22 -3.53 8.75
N PHE A 30 1.14 -3.69 7.99
CA PHE A 30 -0.10 -3.00 8.22
C PHE A 30 -1.23 -3.94 8.65
N ASP A 31 -2.28 -3.33 9.19
CA ASP A 31 -3.51 -4.02 9.56
C ASP A 31 -4.08 -4.82 8.39
N TRP A 32 -4.57 -6.02 8.67
CA TRP A 32 -5.16 -6.89 7.66
C TRP A 32 -6.33 -6.26 6.93
N GLY A 33 -7.15 -5.45 7.62
CA GLY A 33 -8.27 -4.75 7.00
C GLY A 33 -7.80 -3.77 5.94
N VAL A 34 -6.72 -3.03 6.23
CA VAL A 34 -6.11 -2.10 5.28
C VAL A 34 -5.57 -2.86 4.06
N LEU A 35 -4.80 -3.93 4.31
CA LEU A 35 -4.24 -4.72 3.23
C LEU A 35 -5.33 -5.36 2.36
N GLY A 36 -6.40 -5.85 2.98
CA GLY A 36 -7.53 -6.41 2.26
C GLY A 36 -8.20 -5.38 1.35
N ARG A 37 -8.39 -4.16 1.83
CA ARG A 37 -8.97 -3.09 1.00
C ARG A 37 -8.06 -2.70 -0.15
N LEU A 38 -6.75 -2.63 0.08
CA LEU A 38 -5.79 -2.33 -0.99
C LEU A 38 -5.81 -3.42 -2.06
N TYR A 39 -5.93 -4.67 -1.65
CA TYR A 39 -6.08 -5.78 -2.59
C TYR A 39 -7.37 -5.63 -3.40
N GLU A 40 -8.49 -5.35 -2.75
CA GLU A 40 -9.77 -5.17 -3.43
C GLU A 40 -9.76 -3.99 -4.40
N LYS A 41 -9.00 -2.95 -4.10
CA LYS A 41 -8.83 -1.79 -4.98
C LYS A 41 -7.86 -2.04 -6.13
N GLY A 42 -7.22 -3.21 -6.16
CA GLY A 42 -6.27 -3.56 -7.22
C GLY A 42 -4.91 -2.92 -7.07
N MET A 43 -4.54 -2.47 -5.89
CA MET A 43 -3.26 -1.79 -5.65
C MET A 43 -2.14 -2.75 -5.29
N ILE A 44 -2.47 -3.87 -4.67
CA ILE A 44 -1.51 -4.92 -4.33
C ILE A 44 -2.10 -6.28 -4.71
N ASP A 45 -1.24 -7.28 -4.83
CA ASP A 45 -1.66 -8.66 -4.99
C ASP A 45 -2.17 -9.21 -3.66
N ASP A 46 -2.76 -10.40 -3.68
CA ASP A 46 -3.34 -11.03 -2.50
C ASP A 46 -2.32 -11.06 -1.35
N PRO A 47 -2.62 -10.37 -0.22
CA PRO A 47 -1.69 -10.31 0.90
C PRO A 47 -1.68 -11.58 1.76
N VAL A 48 -2.58 -12.52 1.49
CA VAL A 48 -2.66 -13.78 2.26
C VAL A 48 -1.48 -14.68 1.88
N GLY A 49 -0.73 -15.11 2.89
CA GLY A 49 0.41 -15.98 2.66
C GLY A 49 1.44 -15.83 3.75
N LYS A 50 2.47 -16.67 3.67
CA LYS A 50 3.53 -16.72 4.68
C LYS A 50 4.64 -15.70 4.46
N VAL A 51 4.64 -15.05 3.31
CA VAL A 51 5.67 -14.07 2.95
C VAL A 51 5.40 -12.76 3.71
N LYS A 52 6.46 -12.16 4.22
CA LYS A 52 6.37 -10.92 5.01
C LYS A 52 6.26 -9.66 4.15
N SER A 53 6.20 -9.81 2.85
CA SER A 53 6.08 -8.69 1.94
C SER A 53 4.81 -8.80 1.10
N VAL A 54 4.34 -7.66 0.58
CA VAL A 54 3.28 -7.60 -0.41
C VAL A 54 3.88 -7.21 -1.75
N VAL A 55 3.19 -7.54 -2.82
CA VAL A 55 3.61 -7.19 -4.17
C VAL A 55 2.66 -6.11 -4.70
N PHE A 56 3.21 -4.98 -5.13
CA PHE A 56 2.42 -3.95 -5.80
C PHE A 56 1.96 -4.43 -7.17
N THR A 57 0.74 -4.07 -7.55
CA THR A 57 0.35 -4.08 -8.95
C THR A 57 1.01 -2.89 -9.64
N ASP A 58 1.06 -2.86 -10.96
CA ASP A 58 1.60 -1.70 -11.68
C ASP A 58 0.85 -0.42 -11.29
N GLU A 59 -0.47 -0.50 -11.24
CA GLU A 59 -1.31 0.63 -10.83
C GLU A 59 -1.03 1.04 -9.39
N GLY A 60 -0.88 0.06 -8.50
CA GLY A 60 -0.61 0.32 -7.09
C GLY A 60 0.74 0.97 -6.87
N LEU A 61 1.76 0.54 -7.59
CA LEU A 61 3.09 1.13 -7.49
C LEU A 61 3.09 2.59 -7.95
N GLU A 62 2.45 2.87 -9.07
CA GLU A 62 2.34 4.23 -9.59
C GLU A 62 1.60 5.15 -8.63
N ARG A 63 0.48 4.67 -8.11
CA ARG A 63 -0.30 5.44 -7.14
C ARG A 63 0.47 5.64 -5.84
N ALA A 64 1.15 4.62 -5.36
CA ALA A 64 1.96 4.71 -4.14
C ALA A 64 3.05 5.77 -4.28
N LYS A 65 3.74 5.78 -5.40
CA LYS A 65 4.77 6.78 -5.69
C LYS A 65 4.20 8.19 -5.69
N ARG A 66 3.09 8.39 -6.37
CA ARG A 66 2.43 9.69 -6.45
C ARG A 66 1.96 10.16 -5.08
N LEU A 67 1.30 9.29 -4.32
CA LEU A 67 0.82 9.63 -2.99
C LEU A 67 1.97 9.93 -2.03
N PHE A 68 3.05 9.16 -2.11
CA PHE A 68 4.23 9.42 -1.29
C PHE A 68 4.79 10.82 -1.54
N ASN A 69 4.90 11.17 -2.81
CA ASN A 69 5.41 12.50 -3.17
C ASN A 69 4.46 13.61 -2.73
N GLU A 70 3.14 13.42 -2.91
CA GLU A 70 2.16 14.43 -2.49
C GLU A 70 2.10 14.62 -0.99
N MET A 71 2.24 13.54 -0.22
CA MET A 71 2.07 13.60 1.23
C MET A 71 3.36 13.98 1.97
N PHE A 72 4.51 13.56 1.47
CA PHE A 72 5.76 13.63 2.24
C PHE A 72 6.88 14.43 1.58
N ASP A 73 6.74 14.79 0.33
CA ASP A 73 7.72 15.65 -0.34
C ASP A 73 7.47 17.10 0.03
N GLU A 74 8.52 17.79 0.38
CA GLU A 74 8.43 19.20 0.75
C GLU A 74 8.38 20.11 -0.47
#